data_9a28317ef726a7b1addaef2bfeb078ef
#
_entry.id   9a28317ef726a7b1addaef2bfeb078ef
#
_cell.length_a   1.000
_cell.length_b   1.000
_cell.length_c   1.000
_cell.angle_alpha   90.00
_cell.angle_beta   90.00
_cell.angle_gamma   90.00
#
_symmetry.space_group_name_H-M   'P 1'
#
loop_
_entity.id
_entity.type
_entity.pdbx_description
1 polymer ?
#
loop_
_entity_poly.entity_id
_entity_poly.type
_entity_poly.pdbx_seq_one_letter_code
_entity_poly.pdbx_strand_id
1 'polypeptide(L)'
;MSDLNDIALDINSQISSQKELIKVYEQMGCKENQDLDECSRVMGNAMWLKPLIKGRVNSNFGVRNNPLKPGTYKVHQAVDIGGNGEGTKVYAVGSGSVAMVINAEKTYNSKKTKTCGGNQVYIWMQVAGKYYTVQYAHLLKVYVKAGDVVTKDTVIGLQGGGAGTRKWESCSTGTHLHFGIAKGKIANNKYFIGNWMANAIKPEGYPSAGGWFYSRTQWFR
;
A
#
# COMPACT_ATOMS: atom_id res chain seq x y z
N MET A 1 -1.11 6.52 55.38
CA MET A 1 0.03 7.14 54.62
C MET A 1 0.43 6.30 53.40
N SER A 2 0.12 4.99 53.37
CA SER A 2 0.32 4.14 52.16
C SER A 2 -0.55 4.59 50.98
N ASP A 3 -1.83 4.92 51.21
CA ASP A 3 -2.80 5.22 50.15
C ASP A 3 -2.45 6.48 49.30
N LEU A 4 -1.82 7.50 49.91
CA LEU A 4 -1.44 8.70 49.17
C LEU A 4 -0.23 8.49 48.27
N ASN A 5 0.71 7.63 48.69
CA ASN A 5 1.87 7.26 47.87
C ASN A 5 1.47 6.35 46.73
N ASP A 6 0.52 5.45 46.93
CA ASP A 6 0.00 4.56 45.88
C ASP A 6 -0.79 5.35 44.83
N ILE A 7 -1.61 6.32 45.26
CA ILE A 7 -2.30 7.26 44.37
C ILE A 7 -1.30 8.11 43.58
N ALA A 8 -0.24 8.62 44.19
CA ALA A 8 0.77 9.42 43.53
C ALA A 8 1.57 8.59 42.49
N LEU A 9 1.84 7.32 42.75
CA LEU A 9 2.48 6.39 41.81
C LEU A 9 1.58 6.09 40.63
N ASP A 10 0.29 5.89 40.85
CA ASP A 10 -0.67 5.61 39.79
C ASP A 10 -0.86 6.84 38.88
N ILE A 11 -0.99 8.06 39.47
CA ILE A 11 -1.04 9.32 38.72
C ILE A 11 0.22 9.51 37.88
N ASN A 12 1.40 9.29 38.43
CA ASN A 12 2.67 9.42 37.69
C ASN A 12 2.77 8.40 36.54
N SER A 13 2.29 7.19 36.74
CA SER A 13 2.20 6.15 35.70
C SER A 13 1.26 6.56 34.57
N GLN A 14 0.08 7.12 34.91
CA GLN A 14 -0.88 7.61 33.94
C GLN A 14 -0.35 8.82 33.15
N ILE A 15 0.32 9.75 33.81
CA ILE A 15 0.98 10.91 33.18
C ILE A 15 2.08 10.45 32.21
N SER A 16 2.88 9.46 32.61
CA SER A 16 3.93 8.91 31.76
C SER A 16 3.35 8.24 30.51
N SER A 17 2.31 7.45 30.69
CA SER A 17 1.60 6.80 29.59
C SER A 17 0.95 7.80 28.62
N GLN A 18 0.36 8.89 29.17
CA GLN A 18 -0.20 9.97 28.35
C GLN A 18 0.88 10.75 27.59
N LYS A 19 2.04 11.01 28.20
CA LYS A 19 3.16 11.65 27.50
C LYS A 19 3.73 10.80 26.35
N GLU A 20 3.81 9.48 26.54
CA GLU A 20 4.19 8.58 25.45
C GLU A 20 3.14 8.58 24.33
N LEU A 21 1.86 8.57 24.70
CA LEU A 21 0.76 8.64 23.75
C LEU A 21 0.80 9.95 22.94
N ILE A 22 1.03 11.09 23.58
CA ILE A 22 1.20 12.39 22.92
C ILE A 22 2.38 12.37 21.93
N LYS A 23 3.53 11.81 22.32
CA LYS A 23 4.67 11.65 21.41
C LYS A 23 4.34 10.80 20.19
N VAL A 24 3.58 9.73 20.38
CA VAL A 24 3.10 8.89 19.28
C VAL A 24 2.16 9.70 18.37
N TYR A 25 1.25 10.50 18.93
CA TYR A 25 0.35 11.35 18.19
C TYR A 25 1.08 12.43 17.38
N GLU A 26 2.08 13.08 17.97
CA GLU A 26 2.93 14.07 17.29
C GLU A 26 3.74 13.44 16.16
N GLN A 27 4.33 12.27 16.37
CA GLN A 27 5.05 11.51 15.35
C GLN A 27 4.13 11.07 14.20
N MET A 28 2.84 10.89 14.47
CA MET A 28 1.81 10.57 13.49
C MET A 28 1.23 11.81 12.79
N GLY A 29 1.68 13.02 13.15
CA GLY A 29 1.31 14.27 12.50
C GLY A 29 0.12 15.01 13.15
N CYS A 30 -0.31 14.61 14.35
CA CYS A 30 -1.28 15.36 15.15
C CYS A 30 -0.62 16.57 15.81
N LYS A 31 -1.32 17.70 15.91
CA LYS A 31 -0.84 18.90 16.59
C LYS A 31 -1.28 18.90 18.05
N GLU A 32 -0.48 19.52 18.91
CA GLU A 32 -0.65 19.54 20.37
C GLU A 32 -2.02 20.08 20.88
N ASN A 33 -2.82 20.72 20.06
CA ASN A 33 -4.16 21.22 20.42
C ASN A 33 -5.22 20.81 19.40
N GLN A 34 -5.00 19.71 18.69
CA GLN A 34 -5.94 19.20 17.71
C GLN A 34 -7.01 18.36 18.41
N ASP A 35 -8.27 18.53 18.01
CA ASP A 35 -9.38 17.70 18.48
C ASP A 35 -9.05 16.21 18.33
N LEU A 36 -9.29 15.43 19.39
CA LEU A 36 -9.03 13.98 19.42
C LEU A 36 -9.75 13.22 18.32
N ASP A 37 -10.94 13.65 17.91
CA ASP A 37 -11.69 13.03 16.82
C ASP A 37 -11.08 13.35 15.45
N GLU A 38 -10.54 14.55 15.28
CA GLU A 38 -9.81 14.92 14.07
C GLU A 38 -8.47 14.23 14.04
N CYS A 39 -7.77 14.13 15.16
CA CYS A 39 -6.55 13.36 15.30
C CYS A 39 -6.76 11.87 15.05
N SER A 40 -7.82 11.29 15.58
CA SER A 40 -8.21 9.89 15.31
C SER A 40 -8.50 9.64 13.83
N ARG A 41 -9.10 10.61 13.12
CA ARG A 41 -9.28 10.55 11.67
C ARG A 41 -7.95 10.64 10.92
N VAL A 42 -7.06 11.53 11.34
CA VAL A 42 -5.70 11.66 10.76
C VAL A 42 -4.91 10.38 11.00
N MET A 43 -4.98 9.80 12.20
CA MET A 43 -4.34 8.53 12.55
C MET A 43 -4.95 7.35 11.79
N GLY A 44 -6.27 7.27 11.69
CA GLY A 44 -6.95 6.23 10.90
C GLY A 44 -6.53 6.27 9.42
N ASN A 45 -6.19 7.46 8.91
CA ASN A 45 -5.65 7.65 7.57
C ASN A 45 -4.14 7.41 7.49
N ALA A 46 -3.40 7.52 8.60
CA ALA A 46 -1.95 7.27 8.65
C ALA A 46 -1.58 5.79 8.78
N MET A 47 -2.54 4.95 9.14
CA MET A 47 -2.30 3.51 9.33
C MET A 47 -2.66 2.77 8.04
N TRP A 48 -1.63 2.37 7.32
CA TRP A 48 -1.81 1.52 6.16
C TRP A 48 -1.91 0.05 6.57
N LEU A 49 -2.88 -0.64 6.02
CA LEU A 49 -3.08 -2.08 6.20
C LEU A 49 -2.50 -2.85 5.01
N LYS A 50 -2.10 -4.09 5.24
CA LYS A 50 -1.66 -4.97 4.14
C LYS A 50 -2.71 -5.03 3.04
N PRO A 51 -2.32 -5.01 1.76
CA PRO A 51 -3.27 -5.07 0.64
C PRO A 51 -3.98 -6.43 0.53
N LEU A 52 -3.45 -7.44 1.18
CA LEU A 52 -3.99 -8.81 1.23
C LEU A 52 -4.13 -9.26 2.69
N ILE A 53 -5.16 -10.04 2.99
CA ILE A 53 -5.37 -10.60 4.34
C ILE A 53 -4.25 -11.58 4.70
N LYS A 54 -3.82 -12.39 3.73
CA LYS A 54 -2.72 -13.36 3.86
C LYS A 54 -1.71 -13.10 2.74
N GLY A 55 -0.56 -13.68 2.87
CA GLY A 55 0.48 -13.62 1.85
C GLY A 55 1.87 -13.37 2.43
N ARG A 56 2.86 -13.62 1.63
CA ARG A 56 4.27 -13.38 1.95
C ARG A 56 4.96 -12.66 0.80
N VAL A 57 5.98 -11.89 1.12
CA VAL A 57 6.83 -11.29 0.08
C VAL A 57 7.68 -12.38 -0.56
N ASN A 58 7.46 -12.62 -1.83
CA ASN A 58 8.21 -13.60 -2.64
C ASN A 58 9.37 -12.95 -3.39
N SER A 59 9.28 -11.64 -3.63
CA SER A 59 10.32 -10.89 -4.30
C SER A 59 10.39 -9.46 -3.74
N ASN A 60 11.57 -9.08 -3.32
CA ASN A 60 11.83 -7.78 -2.68
C ASN A 60 12.02 -6.65 -3.69
N PHE A 61 11.94 -5.43 -3.20
CA PHE A 61 12.35 -4.22 -3.89
C PHE A 61 13.87 -4.21 -4.12
N GLY A 62 14.31 -3.67 -5.26
CA GLY A 62 15.72 -3.47 -5.57
C GLY A 62 16.22 -4.36 -6.71
N VAL A 63 17.52 -4.49 -6.81
CA VAL A 63 18.16 -5.30 -7.86
C VAL A 63 17.91 -6.78 -7.61
N ARG A 64 17.39 -7.48 -8.59
CA ARG A 64 17.13 -8.93 -8.53
C ARG A 64 17.44 -9.63 -9.86
N ASN A 65 17.59 -10.93 -9.84
CA ASN A 65 17.58 -11.74 -11.06
C ASN A 65 16.30 -11.46 -11.84
N ASN A 66 16.43 -11.29 -13.15
CA ASN A 66 15.29 -11.06 -14.02
C ASN A 66 14.53 -12.37 -14.28
N PRO A 67 13.30 -12.56 -13.76
CA PRO A 67 12.58 -13.81 -13.92
C PRO A 67 12.14 -14.09 -15.37
N LEU A 68 12.14 -13.05 -16.22
CA LEU A 68 11.75 -13.14 -17.62
C LEU A 68 12.95 -13.32 -18.56
N LYS A 69 14.17 -13.11 -18.07
CA LYS A 69 15.43 -13.25 -18.83
C LYS A 69 16.52 -13.78 -17.91
N PRO A 70 16.59 -15.11 -17.71
CA PRO A 70 17.58 -15.74 -16.84
C PRO A 70 19.00 -15.28 -17.19
N GLY A 71 19.86 -15.17 -16.19
CA GLY A 71 21.23 -14.69 -16.34
C GLY A 71 21.39 -13.15 -16.43
N THR A 72 20.29 -12.40 -16.33
CA THR A 72 20.35 -10.93 -16.29
C THR A 72 19.74 -10.39 -14.98
N TYR A 73 20.09 -9.14 -14.67
CA TYR A 73 19.55 -8.42 -13.51
C TYR A 73 18.61 -7.32 -13.95
N LYS A 74 17.64 -7.00 -13.10
CA LYS A 74 16.77 -5.83 -13.27
C LYS A 74 16.41 -5.22 -11.91
N VAL A 75 16.10 -3.94 -11.92
CA VAL A 75 15.56 -3.26 -10.75
C VAL A 75 14.07 -3.59 -10.64
N HIS A 76 13.64 -4.04 -9.47
CA HIS A 76 12.25 -4.25 -9.10
C HIS A 76 11.79 -3.10 -8.19
N GLN A 77 10.89 -2.27 -8.68
CA GLN A 77 10.44 -1.06 -7.98
C GLN A 77 9.15 -1.29 -7.19
N ALA A 78 9.03 -2.47 -6.64
CA ALA A 78 7.89 -2.95 -5.88
C ALA A 78 8.30 -4.15 -5.04
N VAL A 79 7.33 -4.72 -4.32
CA VAL A 79 7.42 -6.08 -3.78
C VAL A 79 6.38 -6.95 -4.47
N ASP A 80 6.70 -8.22 -4.67
CA ASP A 80 5.73 -9.20 -5.13
C ASP A 80 5.22 -10.01 -3.93
N ILE A 81 3.91 -9.97 -3.70
CA ILE A 81 3.25 -10.66 -2.58
C ILE A 81 2.50 -11.87 -3.14
N GLY A 82 2.95 -13.05 -2.78
CA GLY A 82 2.37 -14.32 -3.18
C GLY A 82 1.90 -15.16 -1.99
N GLY A 83 1.62 -16.44 -2.27
CA GLY A 83 1.10 -17.38 -1.25
C GLY A 83 -0.42 -17.39 -1.16
N ASN A 84 -1.11 -16.70 -2.09
CA ASN A 84 -2.55 -16.72 -2.26
C ASN A 84 -2.91 -17.21 -3.65
N GLY A 85 -4.13 -17.71 -3.82
CA GLY A 85 -4.68 -18.05 -5.13
C GLY A 85 -5.17 -16.84 -5.93
N GLU A 86 -5.34 -17.01 -7.22
CA GLU A 86 -6.06 -16.05 -8.06
C GLU A 86 -7.48 -15.81 -7.51
N GLY A 87 -7.99 -14.61 -7.69
CA GLY A 87 -9.31 -14.23 -7.17
C GLY A 87 -9.29 -13.78 -5.71
N THR A 88 -8.14 -13.82 -5.02
CA THR A 88 -8.03 -13.26 -3.67
C THR A 88 -8.31 -11.75 -3.70
N LYS A 89 -9.15 -11.26 -2.78
CA LYS A 89 -9.50 -9.84 -2.67
C LYS A 89 -8.26 -9.00 -2.38
N VAL A 90 -8.08 -7.93 -3.16
CA VAL A 90 -7.06 -6.91 -2.95
C VAL A 90 -7.73 -5.65 -2.43
N TYR A 91 -7.23 -5.13 -1.33
CA TYR A 91 -7.76 -3.95 -0.65
C TYR A 91 -6.85 -2.74 -0.88
N ALA A 92 -7.44 -1.56 -0.89
CA ALA A 92 -6.64 -0.35 -0.71
C ALA A 92 -5.94 -0.39 0.66
N VAL A 93 -4.68 0.03 0.71
CA VAL A 93 -3.89 0.00 1.96
C VAL A 93 -4.30 1.09 2.93
N GLY A 94 -4.92 2.16 2.44
CA GLY A 94 -5.37 3.31 3.23
C GLY A 94 -6.41 4.12 2.46
N SER A 95 -6.78 5.28 3.00
CA SER A 95 -7.70 6.22 2.36
C SER A 95 -6.99 7.02 1.27
N GLY A 96 -7.68 7.24 0.15
CA GLY A 96 -7.12 7.97 -0.97
C GLY A 96 -8.08 8.14 -2.14
N SER A 97 -7.56 8.63 -3.25
CA SER A 97 -8.29 8.80 -4.51
C SER A 97 -7.61 8.00 -5.62
N VAL A 98 -8.38 7.24 -6.38
CA VAL A 98 -7.88 6.48 -7.51
C VAL A 98 -7.38 7.44 -8.59
N ALA A 99 -6.08 7.44 -8.80
CA ALA A 99 -5.40 8.32 -9.75
C ALA A 99 -5.53 7.82 -11.19
N MET A 100 -5.39 6.51 -11.36
CA MET A 100 -5.36 5.87 -12.68
C MET A 100 -5.74 4.40 -12.57
N VAL A 101 -6.41 3.91 -13.59
CA VAL A 101 -6.66 2.48 -13.83
C VAL A 101 -6.14 2.11 -15.20
N ILE A 102 -5.31 1.08 -15.28
CA ILE A 102 -4.92 0.44 -16.54
C ILE A 102 -5.76 -0.82 -16.68
N ASN A 103 -6.65 -0.82 -17.68
CA ASN A 103 -7.39 -2.01 -18.06
C ASN A 103 -6.67 -2.68 -19.23
N ALA A 104 -5.79 -3.61 -18.90
CA ALA A 104 -4.94 -4.30 -19.87
C ALA A 104 -5.75 -5.17 -20.82
N GLU A 105 -6.82 -5.81 -20.35
CA GLU A 105 -7.72 -6.63 -21.14
C GLU A 105 -8.41 -5.79 -22.23
N LYS A 106 -8.99 -4.65 -21.84
CA LYS A 106 -9.62 -3.71 -22.81
C LYS A 106 -8.61 -3.23 -23.83
N THR A 107 -7.39 -2.85 -23.39
CA THR A 107 -6.31 -2.40 -24.26
C THR A 107 -5.91 -3.49 -25.24
N TYR A 108 -5.75 -4.73 -24.76
CA TYR A 108 -5.41 -5.86 -25.62
C TYR A 108 -6.51 -6.16 -26.64
N ASN A 109 -7.75 -6.16 -26.23
CA ASN A 109 -8.88 -6.44 -27.12
C ASN A 109 -8.97 -5.41 -28.26
N SER A 110 -8.68 -4.13 -27.97
CA SER A 110 -8.73 -3.05 -28.97
C SER A 110 -7.45 -2.93 -29.81
N LYS A 111 -6.26 -3.06 -29.20
CA LYS A 111 -4.98 -2.74 -29.85
C LYS A 111 -4.05 -3.93 -30.01
N LYS A 112 -4.41 -5.12 -29.51
CA LYS A 112 -3.56 -6.33 -29.44
C LYS A 112 -2.22 -6.12 -28.72
N THR A 113 -2.12 -5.08 -27.88
CA THR A 113 -0.90 -4.75 -27.14
C THR A 113 -0.97 -5.32 -25.73
N LYS A 114 0.04 -6.10 -25.34
CA LYS A 114 0.17 -6.63 -23.99
C LYS A 114 0.69 -5.54 -23.03
N THR A 115 0.23 -5.59 -21.81
CA THR A 115 0.67 -4.71 -20.71
C THR A 115 1.52 -5.51 -19.73
N CYS A 116 2.74 -5.02 -19.43
CA CYS A 116 3.68 -5.74 -18.56
C CYS A 116 3.05 -6.07 -17.19
N GLY A 117 2.41 -5.11 -16.53
CA GLY A 117 1.79 -5.29 -15.22
C GLY A 117 0.33 -5.76 -15.24
N GLY A 118 -0.20 -6.20 -16.40
CA GLY A 118 -1.60 -6.58 -16.51
C GLY A 118 -2.56 -5.44 -16.14
N ASN A 119 -3.70 -5.76 -15.54
CA ASN A 119 -4.60 -4.75 -14.98
C ASN A 119 -3.95 -4.11 -13.75
N GLN A 120 -4.04 -2.77 -13.64
CA GLN A 120 -3.38 -2.01 -12.59
C GLN A 120 -4.28 -0.91 -12.05
N VAL A 121 -4.13 -0.63 -10.76
CA VAL A 121 -4.75 0.50 -10.07
C VAL A 121 -3.64 1.31 -9.41
N TYR A 122 -3.71 2.62 -9.54
CA TYR A 122 -2.84 3.57 -8.85
C TYR A 122 -3.69 4.49 -7.99
N ILE A 123 -3.31 4.68 -6.74
CA ILE A 123 -4.06 5.47 -5.77
C ILE A 123 -3.14 6.53 -5.17
N TRP A 124 -3.59 7.77 -5.17
CA TRP A 124 -2.96 8.84 -4.40
C TRP A 124 -3.43 8.77 -2.96
N MET A 125 -2.50 8.66 -2.06
CA MET A 125 -2.75 8.60 -0.62
C MET A 125 -1.92 9.66 0.10
N GLN A 126 -2.39 10.11 1.24
CA GLN A 126 -1.67 11.06 2.07
C GLN A 126 -1.41 10.45 3.44
N VAL A 127 -0.18 10.56 3.93
CA VAL A 127 0.23 10.11 5.25
C VAL A 127 1.13 11.17 5.86
N ALA A 128 0.80 11.64 7.07
CA ALA A 128 1.55 12.69 7.77
C ALA A 128 1.85 13.90 6.86
N GLY A 129 0.85 14.39 6.14
CA GLY A 129 0.96 15.53 5.23
C GLY A 129 1.71 15.27 3.92
N LYS A 130 2.29 14.09 3.72
CA LYS A 130 3.05 13.74 2.51
C LYS A 130 2.21 12.87 1.59
N TYR A 131 2.29 13.14 0.28
CA TYR A 131 1.60 12.35 -0.72
C TYR A 131 2.46 11.17 -1.20
N TYR A 132 1.77 10.09 -1.50
CA TYR A 132 2.31 8.87 -2.11
C TYR A 132 1.40 8.40 -3.22
N THR A 133 1.99 7.78 -4.23
CA THR A 133 1.26 7.03 -5.25
C THR A 133 1.49 5.55 -4.99
N VAL A 134 0.42 4.80 -4.80
CA VAL A 134 0.46 3.36 -4.50
C VAL A 134 -0.03 2.58 -5.71
N GLN A 135 0.77 1.62 -6.16
CA GLN A 135 0.49 0.75 -7.30
C GLN A 135 0.05 -0.64 -6.84
N TYR A 136 -0.97 -1.13 -7.50
CA TYR A 136 -1.44 -2.50 -7.43
C TYR A 136 -1.49 -3.04 -8.86
N ALA A 137 -0.67 -4.04 -9.18
CA ALA A 137 -0.58 -4.61 -10.52
C ALA A 137 -0.81 -6.12 -10.51
N HIS A 138 -0.90 -6.70 -11.69
CA HIS A 138 -1.28 -8.09 -11.91
C HIS A 138 -2.67 -8.44 -11.39
N LEU A 139 -3.63 -7.50 -11.51
CA LEU A 139 -4.99 -7.73 -11.06
C LEU A 139 -5.77 -8.58 -12.07
N LEU A 140 -6.46 -9.59 -11.57
CA LEU A 140 -7.42 -10.38 -12.35
C LEU A 140 -8.60 -9.54 -12.78
N LYS A 141 -9.12 -8.73 -11.84
CA LYS A 141 -10.28 -7.86 -12.03
C LYS A 141 -10.09 -6.58 -11.24
N VAL A 142 -10.57 -5.47 -11.77
CA VAL A 142 -10.57 -4.15 -11.12
C VAL A 142 -12.00 -3.76 -10.83
N TYR A 143 -12.26 -3.23 -9.62
CA TYR A 143 -13.59 -2.83 -9.15
C TYR A 143 -13.76 -1.32 -9.01
N VAL A 144 -12.71 -0.56 -9.20
CA VAL A 144 -12.69 0.91 -9.07
C VAL A 144 -12.33 1.57 -10.39
N LYS A 145 -12.64 2.86 -10.51
CA LYS A 145 -12.27 3.72 -11.65
C LYS A 145 -11.53 4.96 -11.18
N ALA A 146 -10.85 5.63 -12.09
CA ALA A 146 -10.19 6.91 -11.80
C ALA A 146 -11.19 7.92 -11.23
N GLY A 147 -10.80 8.63 -10.17
CA GLY A 147 -11.61 9.57 -9.42
C GLY A 147 -12.36 8.97 -8.23
N ASP A 148 -12.49 7.65 -8.12
CA ASP A 148 -13.15 7.04 -6.96
C ASP A 148 -12.36 7.34 -5.68
N VAL A 149 -13.08 7.61 -4.59
CA VAL A 149 -12.53 7.70 -3.24
C VAL A 149 -12.56 6.31 -2.61
N VAL A 150 -11.46 5.92 -2.03
CA VAL A 150 -11.30 4.60 -1.39
C VAL A 150 -10.84 4.73 0.05
N THR A 151 -11.15 3.74 0.84
CA THR A 151 -10.67 3.58 2.22
C THR A 151 -9.91 2.26 2.34
N LYS A 152 -9.22 2.06 3.46
CA LYS A 152 -8.53 0.80 3.78
C LYS A 152 -9.42 -0.45 3.68
N ASP A 153 -10.75 -0.30 3.72
CA ASP A 153 -11.70 -1.42 3.64
C ASP A 153 -12.27 -1.63 2.23
N THR A 154 -11.88 -0.76 1.29
CA THR A 154 -12.33 -0.86 -0.10
C THR A 154 -11.61 -1.99 -0.82
N VAL A 155 -12.37 -2.95 -1.36
CA VAL A 155 -11.85 -3.97 -2.28
C VAL A 155 -11.68 -3.31 -3.64
N ILE A 156 -10.43 -3.13 -4.07
CA ILE A 156 -10.10 -2.46 -5.34
C ILE A 156 -10.03 -3.41 -6.53
N GLY A 157 -9.94 -4.71 -6.25
CA GLY A 157 -9.86 -5.74 -7.29
C GLY A 157 -9.57 -7.12 -6.73
N LEU A 158 -9.22 -8.02 -7.62
CA LEU A 158 -8.81 -9.40 -7.32
C LEU A 158 -7.38 -9.64 -7.78
N GLN A 159 -6.60 -10.37 -6.98
CA GLN A 159 -5.26 -10.82 -7.33
C GLN A 159 -5.31 -11.74 -8.55
N GLY A 160 -4.39 -11.53 -9.46
CA GLY A 160 -4.17 -12.34 -10.65
C GLY A 160 -2.71 -12.77 -10.77
N GLY A 161 -2.14 -12.57 -11.95
CA GLY A 161 -0.73 -12.83 -12.23
C GLY A 161 -0.40 -14.30 -12.57
N GLY A 162 -1.41 -15.15 -12.77
CA GLY A 162 -1.17 -16.53 -13.22
C GLY A 162 -0.35 -16.57 -14.52
N ALA A 163 0.75 -17.33 -14.51
CA ALA A 163 1.68 -17.40 -15.62
C ALA A 163 1.01 -17.87 -16.93
N GLY A 164 1.15 -17.06 -17.98
CA GLY A 164 0.68 -17.43 -19.33
C GLY A 164 -0.84 -17.53 -19.49
N THR A 165 -1.60 -17.32 -18.42
CA THR A 165 -3.07 -17.50 -18.43
C THR A 165 -3.80 -16.36 -19.13
N ARG A 166 -3.17 -15.19 -19.28
CA ARG A 166 -3.80 -13.99 -19.85
C ARG A 166 -3.07 -13.46 -21.06
N LYS A 167 -3.81 -13.33 -22.15
CA LYS A 167 -3.29 -12.82 -23.43
C LYS A 167 -2.82 -11.37 -23.34
N TRP A 168 -3.37 -10.59 -22.41
CA TRP A 168 -3.07 -9.15 -22.24
C TRP A 168 -1.91 -8.83 -21.30
N GLU A 169 -1.35 -9.83 -20.63
CA GLU A 169 -0.27 -9.67 -19.68
C GLU A 169 1.02 -10.32 -20.17
N SER A 170 2.18 -9.69 -19.92
CA SER A 170 3.45 -10.20 -20.44
C SER A 170 4.56 -10.34 -19.41
N CYS A 171 4.39 -9.86 -18.18
CA CYS A 171 5.49 -9.80 -17.22
C CYS A 171 5.25 -10.58 -15.93
N SER A 172 4.24 -11.44 -15.88
CA SER A 172 4.02 -12.32 -14.74
C SER A 172 4.48 -13.74 -15.02
N THR A 173 5.13 -14.35 -14.04
CA THR A 173 5.57 -15.75 -14.06
C THR A 173 4.78 -16.64 -13.10
N GLY A 174 3.82 -16.10 -12.37
CA GLY A 174 3.00 -16.82 -11.40
C GLY A 174 2.06 -15.91 -10.64
N THR A 175 1.11 -16.49 -9.91
CA THR A 175 0.11 -15.75 -9.14
C THR A 175 0.74 -14.92 -8.03
N HIS A 176 0.60 -13.60 -8.10
CA HIS A 176 1.06 -12.66 -7.11
C HIS A 176 0.39 -11.29 -7.28
N LEU A 177 0.45 -10.47 -6.24
CA LEU A 177 0.21 -9.04 -6.31
C LEU A 177 1.56 -8.32 -6.40
N HIS A 178 1.79 -7.57 -7.47
CA HIS A 178 2.89 -6.62 -7.55
C HIS A 178 2.44 -5.32 -6.88
N PHE A 179 3.12 -4.95 -5.79
CA PHE A 179 2.74 -3.84 -4.93
C PHE A 179 3.89 -2.84 -4.81
N GLY A 180 3.67 -1.65 -5.33
CA GLY A 180 4.68 -0.58 -5.37
C GLY A 180 4.21 0.70 -4.68
N ILE A 181 5.17 1.48 -4.21
CA ILE A 181 4.94 2.81 -3.63
C ILE A 181 5.93 3.78 -4.21
N ALA A 182 5.46 4.98 -4.55
CA ALA A 182 6.32 6.09 -4.95
C ALA A 182 5.97 7.35 -4.15
N LYS A 183 6.97 8.19 -3.88
CA LYS A 183 6.77 9.51 -3.25
C LYS A 183 6.01 10.43 -4.18
N GLY A 184 5.11 11.24 -3.62
CA GLY A 184 4.37 12.28 -4.33
C GLY A 184 3.14 11.77 -5.08
N LYS A 185 2.39 12.71 -5.66
CA LYS A 185 1.29 12.47 -6.60
C LYS A 185 1.87 12.35 -7.99
N ILE A 186 2.03 11.12 -8.50
CA ILE A 186 2.51 10.90 -9.86
C ILE A 186 1.35 11.04 -10.82
N ALA A 187 1.44 12.03 -11.70
CA ALA A 187 0.39 12.33 -12.66
C ALA A 187 0.34 11.31 -13.80
N ASN A 188 -0.85 10.98 -14.25
CA ASN A 188 -1.07 10.13 -15.42
C ASN A 188 -0.81 10.94 -16.71
N ASN A 189 0.44 11.01 -17.11
CA ASN A 189 0.87 11.71 -18.31
C ASN A 189 2.04 10.97 -19.00
N LYS A 190 2.57 11.54 -20.09
CA LYS A 190 3.68 10.93 -20.86
C LYS A 190 4.97 10.69 -20.05
N TYR A 191 5.14 11.35 -18.92
CA TYR A 191 6.30 11.20 -18.04
C TYR A 191 6.05 10.22 -16.89
N PHE A 192 4.88 9.59 -16.83
CA PHE A 192 4.47 8.73 -15.71
C PHE A 192 5.53 7.68 -15.35
N ILE A 193 6.04 6.94 -16.33
CA ILE A 193 7.01 5.85 -16.09
C ILE A 193 8.31 6.41 -15.50
N GLY A 194 8.86 7.48 -16.07
CA GLY A 194 10.08 8.12 -15.55
C GLY A 194 9.89 8.66 -14.14
N ASN A 195 8.78 9.33 -13.88
CA ASN A 195 8.43 9.83 -12.55
C ASN A 195 8.22 8.71 -11.54
N TRP A 196 7.58 7.61 -11.94
CA TRP A 196 7.47 6.42 -11.11
C TRP A 196 8.83 5.87 -10.73
N MET A 197 9.70 5.66 -11.73
CA MET A 197 11.04 5.09 -11.52
C MET A 197 11.92 5.95 -10.62
N ALA A 198 11.84 7.27 -10.76
CA ALA A 198 12.63 8.22 -9.97
C ALA A 198 12.16 8.34 -8.50
N ASN A 199 10.87 8.04 -8.23
CA ASN A 199 10.25 8.25 -6.92
C ASN A 199 9.85 6.96 -6.21
N ALA A 200 10.00 5.79 -6.84
CA ALA A 200 9.70 4.51 -6.23
C ALA A 200 10.58 4.28 -5.00
N ILE A 201 9.96 3.84 -3.93
CA ILE A 201 10.60 3.57 -2.64
C ILE A 201 10.35 2.13 -2.24
N LYS A 202 11.30 1.63 -1.45
CA LYS A 202 11.17 0.30 -0.88
C LYS A 202 9.89 0.25 -0.03
N PRO A 203 8.91 -0.60 -0.40
CA PRO A 203 7.68 -0.68 0.38
C PRO A 203 7.92 -1.10 1.82
N GLU A 204 8.82 -2.00 2.21
CA GLU A 204 9.17 -2.33 3.58
C GLU A 204 9.90 -1.16 4.26
N GLY A 205 9.40 -0.57 5.30
CA GLY A 205 9.98 0.54 6.03
C GLY A 205 9.32 1.89 5.76
N TYR A 206 8.19 1.95 5.05
CA TYR A 206 7.48 3.18 4.75
C TYR A 206 5.96 3.02 4.85
N PRO A 207 5.23 3.97 5.38
CA PRO A 207 5.57 5.28 5.93
C PRO A 207 5.37 5.39 7.44
N SER A 208 5.42 4.33 8.21
CA SER A 208 5.10 4.40 9.62
C SER A 208 6.32 4.30 10.52
N ALA A 209 6.31 5.05 11.63
CA ALA A 209 7.33 5.02 12.67
C ALA A 209 7.42 3.68 13.43
N GLY A 210 6.63 2.67 13.09
CA GLY A 210 6.56 1.40 13.82
C GLY A 210 6.46 0.14 12.96
N GLY A 211 6.70 0.21 11.65
CA GLY A 211 6.55 -0.95 10.75
C GLY A 211 5.24 -0.92 9.96
N TRP A 212 5.27 -1.50 8.90
CA TRP A 212 4.65 -1.37 7.67
C TRP A 212 3.21 -1.55 7.49
N PHE A 213 2.70 -2.52 7.58
CA PHE A 213 1.35 -2.88 7.27
C PHE A 213 0.86 -3.72 8.41
N TYR A 214 -0.01 -3.14 9.18
CA TYR A 214 -0.74 -3.91 10.16
C TYR A 214 -1.53 -5.00 9.45
N SER A 215 -1.54 -6.20 10.01
CA SER A 215 -2.38 -7.27 9.54
C SER A 215 -3.85 -6.85 9.64
N ARG A 216 -4.64 -7.08 8.60
CA ARG A 216 -6.08 -6.81 8.65
C ARG A 216 -6.81 -7.60 9.72
N THR A 217 -6.24 -8.70 10.18
CA THR A 217 -6.82 -9.57 11.21
C THR A 217 -6.56 -9.10 12.64
N GLN A 218 -5.66 -8.15 12.86
CA GLN A 218 -5.35 -7.63 14.21
C GLN A 218 -6.34 -6.57 14.71
N TRP A 219 -7.24 -6.06 13.85
CA TRP A 219 -8.21 -5.02 14.20
C TRP A 219 -9.56 -5.55 14.67
N PHE A 220 -9.76 -6.86 14.67
CA PHE A 220 -11.03 -7.49 15.07
C PHE A 220 -10.89 -8.30 16.36
N ARG A 221 -9.95 -7.94 17.24
CA ARG A 221 -9.85 -8.50 18.58
C ARG A 221 -9.97 -7.41 19.63
#